data_cbf94675585f19618a1d52795de7a724
#
_entry.id   cbf94675585f19618a1d52795de7a724
#
_cell.length_a   1.000
_cell.length_b   1.000
_cell.length_c   1.000
_cell.angle_alpha   90.00
_cell.angle_beta   90.00
_cell.angle_gamma   90.00
#
_symmetry.space_group_name_H-M   'P 1'
#
loop_
_entity.id
_entity.type
_entity.pdbx_description
1 polymer ?
#
loop_
_entity_poly.entity_id
_entity_poly.type
_entity_poly.pdbx_seq_one_letter_code
_entity_poly.pdbx_strand_id
1 'polypeptide(L)'
;HFLEYSKSECHFFNGTERVRFLDRYYTNGEENVRFDSDWGEFRAVTELGRPDAEQWNSQKDFLERKRTAVDTYCRHNYWVIESFSVQRR
;
A
#
# COMPACT_ATOMS: atom_id res chain seq x y z
N HIS A 1 -26.71 -1.04 -1.77
CA HIS A 1 -25.52 -0.99 -2.62
C HIS A 1 -24.26 -1.11 -1.84
N PHE A 2 -23.33 -1.87 -2.35
CA PHE A 2 -22.10 -2.19 -1.68
C PHE A 2 -20.93 -1.98 -2.63
N LEU A 3 -20.10 -1.00 -2.35
CA LEU A 3 -18.95 -0.68 -3.19
C LEU A 3 -17.67 -0.85 -2.39
N GLU A 4 -16.82 -1.78 -2.83
CA GLU A 4 -15.51 -1.99 -2.24
C GLU A 4 -14.43 -1.64 -3.27
N TYR A 5 -13.40 -0.94 -2.82
CA TYR A 5 -12.26 -0.64 -3.67
C TYR A 5 -11.04 -0.35 -2.80
N SER A 6 -9.89 -0.31 -3.45
CA SER A 6 -8.65 -0.01 -2.73
C SER A 6 -7.86 1.05 -3.49
N LYS A 7 -7.00 1.74 -2.75
CA LYS A 7 -6.05 2.72 -3.31
C LYS A 7 -4.67 2.41 -2.79
N SER A 8 -3.70 2.36 -3.69
CA SER A 8 -2.29 2.18 -3.32
C SER A 8 -1.56 3.49 -3.49
N GLU A 9 -0.76 3.85 -2.51
CA GLU A 9 0.00 5.10 -2.51
C GLU A 9 1.46 4.81 -2.23
N CYS A 10 2.34 5.51 -2.93
CA CYS A 10 3.77 5.48 -2.66
C CYS A 10 4.20 6.89 -2.27
N HIS A 11 4.86 7.01 -1.14
CA HIS A 11 5.37 8.27 -0.64
C HIS A 11 6.88 8.24 -0.64
N PHE A 12 7.50 9.21 -1.31
CA PHE A 12 8.95 9.27 -1.47
C PHE A 12 9.49 10.47 -0.71
N PHE A 13 10.53 10.21 0.07
CA PHE A 13 11.21 11.23 0.85
C PHE A 13 12.67 11.22 0.43
N ASN A 14 13.17 12.33 -0.07
CA ASN A 14 14.53 12.44 -0.54
C ASN A 14 14.85 11.37 -1.59
N GLY A 15 14.07 11.39 -2.70
CA GLY A 15 14.19 10.39 -3.75
C GLY A 15 13.71 9.04 -3.26
N THR A 16 14.57 8.03 -3.35
CA THR A 16 14.23 6.69 -2.87
C THR A 16 14.94 6.32 -1.58
N GLU A 17 15.55 7.30 -0.90
CA GLU A 17 16.20 7.04 0.39
C GLU A 17 15.21 6.52 1.41
N ARG A 18 14.01 7.11 1.43
CA ARG A 18 12.93 6.64 2.29
C ARG A 18 11.66 6.55 1.46
N VAL A 19 11.06 5.37 1.47
CA VAL A 19 9.82 5.13 0.73
C VAL A 19 8.81 4.50 1.68
N ARG A 20 7.57 4.95 1.57
CA ARG A 20 6.48 4.43 2.38
C ARG A 20 5.37 3.99 1.44
N PHE A 21 4.90 2.77 1.63
CA PHE A 21 3.81 2.20 0.84
C PHE A 21 2.56 2.12 1.70
N LEU A 22 1.44 2.64 1.17
CA LEU A 22 0.14 2.57 1.81
C LEU A 22 -0.84 1.87 0.88
N ASP A 23 -1.57 0.90 1.43
CA ASP A 23 -2.63 0.22 0.71
C ASP A 23 -3.90 0.43 1.52
N ARG A 24 -4.85 1.16 0.96
CA ARG A 24 -6.00 1.65 1.69
C ARG A 24 -7.27 1.03 1.12
N TYR A 25 -8.08 0.43 1.99
CA TYR A 25 -9.26 -0.34 1.60
C TYR A 25 -10.52 0.37 2.07
N TYR A 26 -11.44 0.55 1.13
CA TYR A 26 -12.64 1.37 1.33
C TYR A 26 -13.88 0.54 1.12
N THR A 27 -14.91 0.83 1.89
CA THR A 27 -16.27 0.29 1.70
C THR A 27 -17.21 1.48 1.68
N ASN A 28 -17.93 1.66 0.56
CA ASN A 28 -18.89 2.75 0.39
C ASN A 28 -18.30 4.12 0.72
N GLY A 29 -17.04 4.33 0.29
CA GLY A 29 -16.38 5.63 0.46
C GLY A 29 -15.68 5.82 1.78
N GLU A 30 -15.77 4.85 2.69
CA GLU A 30 -15.14 4.95 4.00
C GLU A 30 -13.95 4.00 4.09
N GLU A 31 -12.80 4.50 4.52
CA GLU A 31 -11.62 3.67 4.69
C GLU A 31 -11.78 2.81 5.94
N ASN A 32 -11.68 1.49 5.78
CA ASN A 32 -11.89 0.55 6.88
C ASN A 32 -10.62 -0.16 7.33
N VAL A 33 -9.72 -0.45 6.39
CA VAL A 33 -8.47 -1.18 6.67
C VAL A 33 -7.35 -0.51 5.90
N ARG A 34 -6.17 -0.57 6.47
CA ARG A 34 -4.99 0.02 5.85
C ARG A 34 -3.77 -0.86 6.11
N PHE A 35 -2.96 -1.06 5.05
CA PHE A 35 -1.61 -1.59 5.22
C PHE A 35 -0.64 -0.43 5.08
N ASP A 36 0.25 -0.31 6.03
CA ASP A 36 1.28 0.73 6.02
C ASP A 36 2.62 0.03 6.15
N SER A 37 3.52 0.28 5.20
CA SER A 37 4.84 -0.36 5.25
C SER A 37 5.62 0.01 6.51
N ASP A 38 5.32 1.16 7.10
CA ASP A 38 5.94 1.54 8.39
C ASP A 38 5.48 0.63 9.52
N TRP A 39 4.31 0.04 9.40
CA TRP A 39 3.81 -0.93 10.40
C TRP A 39 4.18 -2.36 10.04
N GLY A 40 4.22 -2.66 8.74
CA GLY A 40 4.45 -4.02 8.26
C GLY A 40 3.26 -4.95 8.44
N GLU A 41 2.09 -4.41 8.70
CA GLU A 41 0.88 -5.19 8.94
C GLU A 41 -0.35 -4.37 8.57
N PHE A 42 -1.48 -5.05 8.42
CA PHE A 42 -2.76 -4.38 8.25
C PHE A 42 -3.29 -3.93 9.60
N ARG A 43 -3.94 -2.79 9.62
CA ARG A 43 -4.62 -2.30 10.82
C ARG A 43 -5.99 -1.76 10.43
N ALA A 44 -6.96 -2.02 11.32
CA ALA A 44 -8.31 -1.52 11.12
C ALA A 44 -8.34 -0.02 11.36
N VAL A 45 -8.98 0.70 10.44
CA VAL A 45 -9.23 2.14 10.61
C VAL A 45 -10.56 2.32 11.32
N THR A 46 -11.51 1.42 11.04
CA THR A 46 -12.82 1.41 11.71
C THR A 46 -13.08 0.02 12.27
N GLU A 47 -14.07 -0.07 13.18
CA GLU A 47 -14.46 -1.37 13.73
C GLU A 47 -14.88 -2.36 12.65
N LEU A 48 -15.50 -1.85 11.59
CA LEU A 48 -15.95 -2.69 10.47
C LEU A 48 -14.79 -3.42 9.80
N GLY A 49 -13.61 -2.81 9.79
CA GLY A 49 -12.43 -3.40 9.14
C GLY A 49 -11.65 -4.36 10.01
N ARG A 50 -11.99 -4.50 11.29
CA ARG A 50 -11.20 -5.33 12.19
C ARG A 50 -11.11 -6.81 11.77
N PRO A 51 -12.21 -7.46 11.38
CA PRO A 51 -12.11 -8.85 10.95
C PRO A 51 -11.20 -9.03 9.74
N ASP A 52 -11.27 -8.10 8.77
CA ASP A 52 -10.43 -8.19 7.59
C ASP A 52 -8.97 -8.01 7.93
N ALA A 53 -8.65 -7.05 8.79
CA ALA A 53 -7.25 -6.82 9.19
C ALA A 53 -6.67 -8.07 9.85
N GLU A 54 -7.42 -8.68 10.75
CA GLU A 54 -6.96 -9.89 11.44
C GLU A 54 -6.78 -11.05 10.47
N GLN A 55 -7.75 -11.24 9.57
CA GLN A 55 -7.67 -12.31 8.58
C GLN A 55 -6.49 -12.12 7.65
N TRP A 56 -6.29 -10.92 7.13
CA TRP A 56 -5.23 -10.66 6.18
C TRP A 56 -3.85 -10.75 6.81
N ASN A 57 -3.71 -10.34 8.07
CA ASN A 57 -2.43 -10.48 8.77
C ASN A 57 -2.07 -11.95 9.02
N SER A 58 -3.05 -12.84 9.04
CA SER A 58 -2.79 -14.26 9.22
C SER A 58 -2.40 -14.96 7.94
N GLN A 59 -2.62 -14.34 6.78
CA GLN A 59 -2.27 -14.91 5.48
C GLN A 59 -0.85 -14.49 5.13
N LYS A 60 0.11 -15.35 5.42
CA LYS A 60 1.53 -15.00 5.35
C LYS A 60 2.00 -14.59 3.96
N ASP A 61 1.56 -15.30 2.93
CA ASP A 61 1.97 -14.97 1.56
C ASP A 61 1.41 -13.61 1.13
N PHE A 62 0.17 -13.34 1.47
CA PHE A 62 -0.47 -12.08 1.15
C PHE A 62 0.23 -10.93 1.88
N LEU A 63 0.48 -11.12 3.16
CA LEU A 63 1.15 -10.12 3.99
C LEU A 63 2.56 -9.83 3.47
N GLU A 64 3.30 -10.88 3.08
CA GLU A 64 4.64 -10.71 2.58
C GLU A 64 4.67 -9.93 1.27
N ARG A 65 3.70 -10.17 0.39
CA ARG A 65 3.61 -9.39 -0.85
C ARG A 65 3.39 -7.91 -0.56
N LYS A 66 2.61 -7.60 0.48
CA LYS A 66 2.41 -6.19 0.85
C LYS A 66 3.69 -5.60 1.44
N ARG A 67 4.41 -6.39 2.22
CA ARG A 67 5.67 -5.92 2.81
C ARG A 67 6.74 -5.62 1.78
N THR A 68 6.75 -6.35 0.67
CA THR A 68 7.74 -6.15 -0.38
C THR A 68 7.31 -5.11 -1.40
N ALA A 69 6.05 -4.64 -1.35
CA ALA A 69 5.52 -3.70 -2.34
C ALA A 69 6.31 -2.39 -2.36
N VAL A 70 6.89 -1.98 -1.25
CA VAL A 70 7.72 -0.78 -1.21
C VAL A 70 8.87 -0.88 -2.21
N ASP A 71 9.39 -2.09 -2.44
CA ASP A 71 10.47 -2.32 -3.41
C ASP A 71 9.94 -2.69 -4.79
N THR A 72 9.03 -3.67 -4.84
CA THR A 72 8.59 -4.22 -6.13
C THR A 72 7.63 -3.30 -6.86
N TYR A 73 6.95 -2.44 -6.15
CA TYR A 73 5.97 -1.52 -6.72
C TYR A 73 6.46 -0.08 -6.66
N CYS A 74 6.74 0.44 -5.46
CA CYS A 74 7.06 1.86 -5.31
C CYS A 74 8.43 2.21 -5.90
N ARG A 75 9.50 1.54 -5.49
CA ARG A 75 10.84 1.85 -5.99
C ARG A 75 10.96 1.51 -7.46
N HIS A 76 10.37 0.40 -7.87
CA HIS A 76 10.38 0.00 -9.27
C HIS A 76 9.72 1.08 -10.14
N ASN A 77 8.53 1.53 -9.77
CA ASN A 77 7.81 2.54 -10.54
C ASN A 77 8.55 3.88 -10.55
N TYR A 78 9.20 4.22 -9.46
CA TYR A 78 10.00 5.43 -9.40
C TYR A 78 11.10 5.41 -10.46
N TRP A 79 11.85 4.31 -10.53
CA TRP A 79 12.95 4.19 -11.49
C TRP A 79 12.43 4.19 -12.92
N VAL A 80 11.30 3.57 -13.20
CA VAL A 80 10.72 3.57 -14.54
C VAL A 80 10.35 4.99 -14.95
N ILE A 81 9.70 5.73 -14.06
CA ILE A 81 9.29 7.11 -14.36
C ILE A 81 10.51 8.01 -14.52
N GLU A 82 11.52 7.86 -13.66
CA GLU A 82 12.75 8.65 -13.76
C GLU A 82 13.48 8.40 -15.07
N SER A 83 13.59 7.13 -15.43
CA SER A 83 14.24 6.75 -16.69
C SER A 83 13.51 7.38 -17.89
N PHE A 84 12.19 7.31 -17.88
CA PHE A 84 11.38 7.88 -18.94
C PHE A 84 11.53 9.40 -18.99
N SER A 85 11.51 10.04 -17.83
CA SER A 85 11.62 11.50 -17.73
C SER A 85 12.98 11.98 -18.25
N VAL A 86 14.04 11.30 -17.90
CA VAL A 86 15.39 11.65 -18.36
C VAL A 86 15.49 11.51 -19.88
N GLN A 87 14.92 10.46 -20.43
CA GLN A 87 14.98 10.23 -21.87
C GLN A 87 14.22 11.26 -22.68
N ARG A 88 13.23 11.91 -22.08
CA ARG A 88 12.42 12.91 -22.79
C ARG A 88 13.08 14.28 -22.84
N ARG A 89 14.13 14.44 -22.12
CA ARG A 89 14.88 15.70 -22.16
C ARG A 89 15.79 15.71 -23.39
#